data_3b4d95b2e66e6da7172ebc647156e850
#
_entry.id   3b4d95b2e66e6da7172ebc647156e850
#
_cell.length_a   1.000
_cell.length_b   1.000
_cell.length_c   1.000
_cell.angle_alpha   90.00
_cell.angle_beta   90.00
_cell.angle_gamma   90.00
#
_symmetry.space_group_name_H-M   'P 1'
#
loop_
_entity.id
_entity.type
_entity.pdbx_description
1 polymer ?
#
loop_
_entity_poly.entity_id
_entity_poly.type
_entity_poly.pdbx_seq_one_letter_code
_entity_poly.pdbx_strand_id
1 'polypeptide(L)'
;VEYRLGRTTGIPLAVVTGSPLQSLAYLDLHADTQDQKGNTVAFIGKMGAGKTMAEKRLCAAIAARGGRIIATDNSDEREWVTFVNSIDGVRRQIVDTAHPKLSLDPLRILPPEMAGQVAQSFLLTLLNLETIGVAGTTLAKVLKPAYMRDHQITSCGRLARHLAEECDLPEATAIADRIAVFADIENSASLASAIFDPDLPPADLSADILIIGTCGIALPNAEEMLSEHLFRQLPPHKVFGRALYALIARLARLVCFSDRARDAAFIVDEFHHMSSSPEASHAIDEYVRESRRANAWLITGSHDPEADYPNETVRNLIQHRIVLLCDNINLAQKGVEFLGVDPKTSPEEFADLVKIALNPGGPGCGLYADQHGNVGEIRLLRPAYAPHREAASSNPPEHDQETA
;
A
#
# COMPACT_ATOMS: atom_id res chain seq x y z
N VAL A 1 -2.65 -36.16 -15.50
CA VAL A 1 -2.99 -35.18 -14.45
C VAL A 1 -3.11 -33.84 -15.14
N GLU A 2 -4.33 -33.26 -15.23
CA GLU A 2 -4.47 -31.90 -15.76
C GLU A 2 -3.76 -30.96 -14.79
N TYR A 3 -2.72 -30.32 -15.27
CA TYR A 3 -2.03 -29.27 -14.51
C TYR A 3 -2.92 -28.03 -14.47
N ARG A 4 -3.47 -27.71 -13.30
CA ARG A 4 -4.27 -26.52 -13.07
C ARG A 4 -3.46 -25.50 -12.27
N LEU A 5 -3.40 -24.30 -12.79
CA LEU A 5 -2.78 -23.16 -12.15
C LEU A 5 -3.87 -22.23 -11.58
N GLY A 6 -3.75 -21.88 -10.30
CA GLY A 6 -4.73 -21.03 -9.61
C GLY A 6 -6.04 -21.73 -9.27
N ARG A 7 -7.06 -20.93 -8.93
CA ARG A 7 -8.43 -21.38 -8.64
C ARG A 7 -9.26 -21.53 -9.91
N THR A 8 -10.44 -22.15 -9.79
CA THR A 8 -11.42 -22.31 -10.87
C THR A 8 -12.59 -21.36 -10.77
N THR A 9 -12.68 -20.66 -9.64
CA THR A 9 -13.73 -19.66 -9.31
C THR A 9 -13.07 -18.38 -8.83
N GLY A 10 -13.86 -17.32 -8.71
CA GLY A 10 -13.38 -16.04 -8.18
C GLY A 10 -13.17 -14.98 -9.24
N ILE A 11 -12.12 -14.17 -9.10
CA ILE A 11 -11.74 -13.13 -10.04
C ILE A 11 -10.79 -13.75 -11.09
N PRO A 12 -11.14 -13.80 -12.38
CA PRO A 12 -10.25 -14.32 -13.41
C PRO A 12 -8.99 -13.43 -13.47
N LEU A 13 -7.81 -14.01 -13.30
CA LEU A 13 -6.53 -13.29 -13.25
C LEU A 13 -5.82 -13.30 -14.60
N ALA A 14 -5.63 -14.50 -15.16
CA ALA A 14 -4.78 -14.70 -16.29
C ALA A 14 -5.24 -15.88 -17.18
N VAL A 15 -4.75 -15.91 -18.41
CA VAL A 15 -4.73 -17.10 -19.26
C VAL A 15 -3.44 -17.85 -18.99
N VAL A 16 -3.52 -19.15 -18.72
CA VAL A 16 -2.36 -20.06 -18.63
C VAL A 16 -1.88 -20.36 -20.05
N THR A 17 -0.62 -20.04 -20.37
CA THR A 17 -0.09 -20.11 -21.74
C THR A 17 0.87 -21.28 -21.96
N GLY A 18 1.48 -21.80 -20.90
CA GLY A 18 2.43 -22.93 -20.98
C GLY A 18 1.79 -24.30 -21.26
N SER A 19 0.48 -24.36 -21.52
CA SER A 19 -0.25 -25.59 -21.84
C SER A 19 -0.91 -25.48 -23.21
N PRO A 20 -0.98 -26.59 -24.00
CA PRO A 20 -1.73 -26.63 -25.24
C PRO A 20 -3.22 -26.29 -25.09
N LEU A 21 -3.80 -26.60 -23.93
CA LEU A 21 -5.16 -26.20 -23.55
C LEU A 21 -5.08 -24.94 -22.71
N GLN A 22 -5.38 -23.81 -23.35
CA GLN A 22 -5.48 -22.55 -22.63
C GLN A 22 -6.59 -22.62 -21.60
N SER A 23 -6.24 -22.39 -20.32
CA SER A 23 -7.18 -22.33 -19.21
C SER A 23 -7.09 -20.97 -18.52
N LEU A 24 -8.13 -20.62 -17.74
CA LEU A 24 -8.10 -19.41 -16.93
C LEU A 24 -7.63 -19.74 -15.51
N ALA A 25 -6.71 -18.94 -15.00
CA ALA A 25 -6.37 -18.91 -13.59
C ALA A 25 -7.20 -17.83 -12.88
N TYR A 26 -7.72 -18.15 -11.70
CA TYR A 26 -8.57 -17.26 -10.91
C TYR A 26 -7.94 -17.01 -9.53
N LEU A 27 -8.28 -15.87 -8.94
CA LEU A 27 -8.07 -15.56 -7.52
C LEU A 27 -9.40 -15.66 -6.81
N ASP A 28 -9.47 -16.44 -5.75
CA ASP A 28 -10.68 -16.63 -4.94
C ASP A 28 -10.39 -16.43 -3.46
N LEU A 29 -10.66 -15.21 -2.99
CA LEU A 29 -10.44 -14.79 -1.61
C LEU A 29 -11.13 -15.70 -0.60
N HIS A 30 -12.39 -16.07 -0.86
CA HIS A 30 -13.17 -16.87 0.07
C HIS A 30 -12.65 -18.30 0.13
N ALA A 31 -12.31 -18.90 -1.01
CA ALA A 31 -11.74 -20.24 -1.08
C ALA A 31 -10.35 -20.27 -0.40
N ASP A 32 -9.51 -19.26 -0.62
CA ASP A 32 -8.20 -19.17 0.02
C ASP A 32 -8.32 -19.04 1.53
N THR A 33 -9.28 -18.26 2.02
CA THR A 33 -9.59 -18.13 3.45
C THR A 33 -10.05 -19.46 4.06
N GLN A 34 -10.90 -20.21 3.37
CA GLN A 34 -11.37 -21.53 3.83
C GLN A 34 -10.23 -22.55 3.88
N ASP A 35 -9.34 -22.53 2.90
CA ASP A 35 -8.14 -23.39 2.85
C ASP A 35 -7.01 -22.93 3.78
N GLN A 36 -7.27 -21.94 4.63
CA GLN A 36 -6.29 -21.34 5.54
C GLN A 36 -5.08 -20.70 4.84
N LYS A 37 -5.22 -20.29 3.59
CA LYS A 37 -4.21 -19.55 2.84
C LYS A 37 -4.29 -18.05 3.09
N GLY A 38 -3.21 -17.34 2.84
CA GLY A 38 -3.16 -15.88 2.97
C GLY A 38 -3.84 -15.18 1.79
N ASN A 39 -4.29 -13.96 2.05
CA ASN A 39 -4.98 -13.12 1.05
C ASN A 39 -4.01 -12.08 0.49
N THR A 40 -2.91 -12.53 -0.11
CA THR A 40 -1.83 -11.65 -0.56
C THR A 40 -1.42 -11.97 -1.99
N VAL A 41 -1.30 -10.93 -2.80
CA VAL A 41 -0.89 -11.00 -4.21
C VAL A 41 0.26 -10.03 -4.43
N ALA A 42 1.37 -10.50 -5.01
CA ALA A 42 2.49 -9.66 -5.38
C ALA A 42 2.80 -9.76 -6.87
N PHE A 43 2.92 -8.61 -7.51
CA PHE A 43 3.36 -8.45 -8.89
C PHE A 43 4.79 -7.92 -8.92
N ILE A 44 5.72 -8.73 -9.43
CA ILE A 44 7.13 -8.38 -9.57
C ILE A 44 7.44 -8.14 -11.04
N GLY A 45 8.22 -7.11 -11.36
CA GLY A 45 8.66 -6.85 -12.73
C GLY A 45 9.10 -5.41 -12.93
N LYS A 46 9.74 -5.15 -14.08
CA LYS A 46 10.19 -3.81 -14.42
C LYS A 46 9.05 -2.82 -14.66
N MET A 47 9.40 -1.54 -14.81
CA MET A 47 8.46 -0.52 -15.25
C MET A 47 7.87 -0.91 -16.63
N GLY A 48 6.57 -0.72 -16.81
CA GLY A 48 5.87 -1.10 -18.04
C GLY A 48 5.62 -2.61 -18.24
N ALA A 49 5.98 -3.47 -17.27
CA ALA A 49 5.71 -4.91 -17.34
C ALA A 49 4.22 -5.26 -17.21
N GLY A 50 3.38 -4.34 -16.74
CA GLY A 50 1.93 -4.53 -16.62
C GLY A 50 1.42 -4.74 -15.19
N LYS A 51 2.24 -4.47 -14.16
CA LYS A 51 1.87 -4.57 -12.72
C LYS A 51 0.64 -3.71 -12.41
N THR A 52 0.76 -2.39 -12.57
CA THR A 52 -0.29 -1.41 -12.29
C THR A 52 -1.59 -1.70 -13.04
N MET A 53 -1.49 -2.18 -14.29
CA MET A 53 -2.67 -2.62 -15.07
C MET A 53 -3.40 -3.79 -14.39
N ALA A 54 -2.67 -4.77 -13.88
CA ALA A 54 -3.24 -5.92 -13.18
C ALA A 54 -3.87 -5.50 -11.83
N GLU A 55 -3.22 -4.64 -11.08
CA GLU A 55 -3.71 -4.08 -9.83
C GLU A 55 -4.99 -3.28 -10.02
N LYS A 56 -5.01 -2.36 -11.00
CA LYS A 56 -6.20 -1.60 -11.39
C LYS A 56 -7.35 -2.52 -11.82
N ARG A 57 -7.05 -3.59 -12.55
CA ARG A 57 -8.04 -4.59 -12.92
C ARG A 57 -8.64 -5.30 -11.71
N LEU A 58 -7.80 -5.72 -10.74
CA LEU A 58 -8.26 -6.33 -9.48
C LEU A 58 -9.10 -5.33 -8.68
N CYS A 59 -8.69 -4.06 -8.61
CA CYS A 59 -9.46 -2.97 -8.02
C CYS A 59 -10.87 -2.90 -8.60
N ALA A 60 -11.00 -2.82 -9.92
CA ALA A 60 -12.31 -2.78 -10.58
C ALA A 60 -13.14 -4.03 -10.30
N ALA A 61 -12.54 -5.22 -10.29
CA ALA A 61 -13.25 -6.47 -10.03
C ALA A 61 -13.75 -6.57 -8.58
N ILE A 62 -12.97 -6.09 -7.61
CA ILE A 62 -13.36 -6.04 -6.20
C ILE A 62 -14.46 -4.99 -6.00
N ALA A 63 -14.32 -3.80 -6.60
CA ALA A 63 -15.34 -2.75 -6.56
C ALA A 63 -16.67 -3.21 -7.15
N ALA A 64 -16.66 -3.90 -8.29
CA ALA A 64 -17.85 -4.46 -8.94
C ALA A 64 -18.60 -5.50 -8.08
N ARG A 65 -17.92 -6.10 -7.10
CA ARG A 65 -18.52 -7.00 -6.10
C ARG A 65 -19.01 -6.27 -4.85
N GLY A 66 -18.97 -4.94 -4.86
CA GLY A 66 -19.28 -4.11 -3.70
C GLY A 66 -18.17 -4.09 -2.64
N GLY A 67 -16.97 -4.49 -3.00
CA GLY A 67 -15.81 -4.49 -2.11
C GLY A 67 -15.32 -3.09 -1.77
N ARG A 68 -14.44 -2.98 -0.77
CA ARG A 68 -13.81 -1.74 -0.32
C ARG A 68 -12.35 -1.73 -0.70
N ILE A 69 -11.87 -0.60 -1.21
CA ILE A 69 -10.49 -0.46 -1.65
C ILE A 69 -9.85 0.77 -0.99
N ILE A 70 -8.62 0.61 -0.54
CA ILE A 70 -7.71 1.70 -0.27
C ILE A 70 -6.45 1.48 -1.13
N ALA A 71 -5.99 2.51 -1.83
CA ALA A 71 -4.79 2.41 -2.66
C ALA A 71 -3.91 3.63 -2.51
N THR A 72 -2.61 3.44 -2.64
CA THR A 72 -1.62 4.52 -2.74
C THR A 72 -1.37 4.86 -4.21
N ASP A 73 -1.25 6.14 -4.52
CA ASP A 73 -0.89 6.65 -5.85
C ASP A 73 0.36 7.53 -5.73
N ASN A 74 1.50 7.01 -6.18
CA ASN A 74 2.77 7.74 -6.17
C ASN A 74 3.10 8.36 -7.53
N SER A 75 2.21 8.27 -8.50
CA SER A 75 2.42 8.81 -9.85
C SER A 75 2.18 10.32 -9.91
N ASP A 76 3.07 11.05 -10.59
CA ASP A 76 2.90 12.47 -10.89
C ASP A 76 1.64 12.72 -11.73
N GLU A 77 1.31 11.77 -12.61
CA GLU A 77 0.17 11.83 -13.55
C GLU A 77 -1.16 11.46 -12.89
N ARG A 78 -1.15 11.08 -11.61
CA ARG A 78 -2.34 10.64 -10.85
C ARG A 78 -3.09 9.51 -11.57
N GLU A 79 -2.35 8.49 -11.96
CA GLU A 79 -2.87 7.38 -12.74
C GLU A 79 -4.01 6.63 -12.04
N TRP A 80 -3.92 6.44 -10.73
CA TRP A 80 -4.96 5.80 -9.94
C TRP A 80 -6.23 6.68 -9.86
N VAL A 81 -6.06 7.99 -9.73
CA VAL A 81 -7.19 8.94 -9.72
C VAL A 81 -7.95 8.88 -11.05
N THR A 82 -7.24 8.90 -12.18
CA THR A 82 -7.82 8.77 -13.50
C THR A 82 -8.57 7.45 -13.64
N PHE A 83 -7.96 6.36 -13.20
CA PHE A 83 -8.57 5.04 -13.27
C PHE A 83 -9.84 4.91 -12.42
N VAL A 84 -9.81 5.29 -11.14
CA VAL A 84 -10.98 5.15 -10.27
C VAL A 84 -12.14 6.05 -10.69
N ASN A 85 -11.85 7.16 -11.36
CA ASN A 85 -12.88 8.01 -11.95
C ASN A 85 -13.64 7.35 -13.11
N SER A 86 -13.07 6.31 -13.73
CA SER A 86 -13.76 5.51 -14.75
C SER A 86 -14.72 4.45 -14.18
N ILE A 87 -14.68 4.19 -12.86
CA ILE A 87 -15.53 3.19 -12.20
C ILE A 87 -16.83 3.84 -11.77
N ASP A 88 -17.95 3.48 -12.39
CA ASP A 88 -19.26 4.02 -12.07
C ASP A 88 -19.90 3.35 -10.84
N GLY A 89 -20.83 4.05 -10.20
CA GLY A 89 -21.66 3.50 -9.12
C GLY A 89 -20.96 3.31 -7.77
N VAL A 90 -19.72 3.83 -7.60
CA VAL A 90 -18.93 3.75 -6.36
C VAL A 90 -18.74 5.13 -5.72
N ARG A 91 -18.77 5.18 -4.39
CA ARG A 91 -18.36 6.36 -3.64
C ARG A 91 -16.84 6.36 -3.53
N ARG A 92 -16.21 7.44 -3.96
CA ARG A 92 -14.75 7.58 -3.96
C ARG A 92 -14.31 8.81 -3.19
N GLN A 93 -13.18 8.67 -2.50
CA GLN A 93 -12.46 9.75 -1.86
C GLN A 93 -11.03 9.76 -2.39
N ILE A 94 -10.53 10.93 -2.71
CA ILE A 94 -9.17 11.13 -3.19
C ILE A 94 -8.52 12.14 -2.26
N VAL A 95 -7.49 11.70 -1.55
CA VAL A 95 -6.68 12.55 -0.68
C VAL A 95 -5.31 12.70 -1.34
N ASP A 96 -5.07 13.87 -1.89
CA ASP A 96 -3.77 14.26 -2.43
C ASP A 96 -2.95 14.89 -1.31
N THR A 97 -1.86 14.25 -0.91
CA THR A 97 -1.04 14.76 0.21
C THR A 97 -0.14 15.93 -0.19
N ALA A 98 0.15 16.10 -1.49
CA ALA A 98 0.92 17.23 -2.00
C ALA A 98 0.07 18.52 -2.09
N HIS A 99 -1.22 18.37 -2.44
CA HIS A 99 -2.16 19.48 -2.54
C HIS A 99 -3.48 19.10 -1.85
N PRO A 100 -3.48 19.01 -0.50
CA PRO A 100 -4.59 18.44 0.22
C PRO A 100 -5.85 19.31 0.15
N LYS A 101 -6.95 18.65 -0.17
CA LYS A 101 -8.32 19.20 -0.07
C LYS A 101 -9.13 18.50 1.01
N LEU A 102 -8.58 17.42 1.54
CA LEU A 102 -9.16 16.59 2.59
C LEU A 102 -8.10 16.30 3.64
N SER A 103 -8.52 16.22 4.89
CA SER A 103 -7.65 15.92 6.01
C SER A 103 -7.55 14.42 6.24
N LEU A 104 -6.34 13.94 6.54
CA LEU A 104 -6.04 12.60 7.05
C LEU A 104 -5.76 12.61 8.56
N ASP A 105 -6.08 13.70 9.26
CA ASP A 105 -5.89 13.80 10.71
C ASP A 105 -6.64 12.68 11.45
N PRO A 106 -5.93 11.77 12.14
CA PRO A 106 -6.57 10.66 12.85
C PRO A 106 -7.64 11.07 13.86
N LEU A 107 -7.47 12.25 14.49
CA LEU A 107 -8.43 12.76 15.49
C LEU A 107 -9.75 13.22 14.84
N ARG A 108 -9.77 13.42 13.53
CA ARG A 108 -10.93 13.90 12.77
C ARG A 108 -11.62 12.84 11.95
N ILE A 109 -10.86 11.85 11.47
CA ILE A 109 -11.35 10.83 10.55
C ILE A 109 -11.70 9.51 11.22
N LEU A 110 -11.25 9.29 12.48
CA LEU A 110 -11.49 8.05 13.21
C LEU A 110 -12.45 8.25 14.37
N PRO A 111 -13.17 7.18 14.79
CA PRO A 111 -13.96 7.18 16.02
C PRO A 111 -13.10 7.53 17.25
N PRO A 112 -13.64 8.26 18.24
CA PRO A 112 -12.88 8.75 19.40
C PRO A 112 -12.13 7.64 20.17
N GLU A 113 -12.65 6.42 20.17
CA GLU A 113 -12.06 5.27 20.88
C GLU A 113 -10.73 4.84 20.25
N MET A 114 -10.55 5.06 18.96
CA MET A 114 -9.37 4.66 18.18
C MET A 114 -8.48 5.84 17.81
N ALA A 115 -9.08 7.01 17.65
CA ALA A 115 -8.42 8.22 17.15
C ALA A 115 -7.17 8.58 17.96
N GLY A 116 -7.28 8.60 19.29
CA GLY A 116 -6.16 8.93 20.18
C GLY A 116 -4.99 7.95 20.06
N GLN A 117 -5.24 6.65 19.94
CA GLN A 117 -4.19 5.64 19.81
C GLN A 117 -3.46 5.78 18.46
N VAL A 118 -4.19 6.00 17.37
CA VAL A 118 -3.59 6.18 16.03
C VAL A 118 -2.81 7.48 15.96
N ALA A 119 -3.36 8.58 16.49
CA ALA A 119 -2.67 9.87 16.59
C ALA A 119 -1.39 9.76 17.44
N GLN A 120 -1.44 9.07 18.57
CA GLN A 120 -0.27 8.83 19.42
C GLN A 120 0.83 8.11 18.63
N SER A 121 0.49 7.00 17.97
CA SER A 121 1.45 6.25 17.18
C SER A 121 2.07 7.07 16.06
N PHE A 122 1.26 7.86 15.35
CA PHE A 122 1.74 8.79 14.32
C PHE A 122 2.71 9.83 14.90
N LEU A 123 2.32 10.50 16.00
CA LEU A 123 3.14 11.54 16.63
C LEU A 123 4.42 10.99 17.24
N LEU A 124 4.41 9.80 17.85
CA LEU A 124 5.62 9.16 18.35
C LEU A 124 6.62 8.91 17.21
N THR A 125 6.14 8.41 16.07
CA THR A 125 6.98 8.20 14.88
C THR A 125 7.48 9.53 14.30
N LEU A 126 6.59 10.52 14.14
CA LEU A 126 6.91 11.84 13.60
C LEU A 126 7.94 12.59 14.43
N LEU A 127 7.80 12.55 15.74
CA LEU A 127 8.67 13.30 16.67
C LEU A 127 9.85 12.46 17.16
N ASN A 128 9.97 11.22 16.70
CA ASN A 128 10.98 10.26 17.13
C ASN A 128 11.08 10.17 18.67
N LEU A 129 9.92 9.90 19.31
CA LEU A 129 9.78 9.83 20.76
C LEU A 129 9.65 8.39 21.24
N GLU A 130 10.26 8.12 22.40
CA GLU A 130 10.08 6.86 23.10
C GLU A 130 8.68 6.78 23.72
N THR A 131 8.01 5.64 23.54
CA THR A 131 6.64 5.41 24.05
C THR A 131 6.54 5.57 25.57
N ILE A 132 7.57 5.12 26.31
CA ILE A 132 7.62 5.14 27.79
C ILE A 132 8.40 6.35 28.35
N GLY A 133 8.98 7.17 27.47
CA GLY A 133 9.64 8.43 27.86
C GLY A 133 8.64 9.45 28.40
N VAL A 134 9.13 10.55 29.00
CA VAL A 134 8.28 11.61 29.58
C VAL A 134 7.34 12.19 28.53
N ALA A 135 7.86 12.55 27.36
CA ALA A 135 7.05 13.06 26.24
C ALA A 135 6.02 12.04 25.74
N GLY A 136 6.41 10.76 25.57
CA GLY A 136 5.50 9.69 25.15
C GLY A 136 4.37 9.46 26.16
N THR A 137 4.66 9.50 27.46
CA THR A 137 3.63 9.38 28.49
C THR A 137 2.73 10.61 28.58
N THR A 138 3.24 11.79 28.30
CA THR A 138 2.42 13.00 28.17
C THR A 138 1.47 12.90 27.00
N LEU A 139 1.95 12.53 25.80
CA LEU A 139 1.08 12.24 24.65
C LEU A 139 0.02 11.19 24.97
N ALA A 140 0.41 10.09 25.64
CA ALA A 140 -0.53 9.04 26.04
C ALA A 140 -1.63 9.54 26.98
N LYS A 141 -1.35 10.53 27.83
CA LYS A 141 -2.33 11.13 28.74
C LYS A 141 -3.30 12.05 28.00
N VAL A 142 -2.76 12.99 27.20
CA VAL A 142 -3.59 14.00 26.50
C VAL A 142 -4.45 13.41 25.38
N LEU A 143 -4.05 12.27 24.82
CA LEU A 143 -4.78 11.54 23.78
C LEU A 143 -5.77 10.49 24.32
N LYS A 144 -5.99 10.42 25.63
CA LYS A 144 -7.10 9.64 26.18
C LYS A 144 -8.45 10.25 25.79
N PRO A 145 -9.44 9.43 25.42
CA PRO A 145 -10.75 9.95 24.99
C PRO A 145 -11.42 10.89 25.99
N ALA A 146 -11.29 10.63 27.30
CA ALA A 146 -11.80 11.52 28.33
C ALA A 146 -11.08 12.88 28.35
N TYR A 147 -9.75 12.87 28.33
CA TYR A 147 -8.95 14.09 28.32
C TYR A 147 -9.21 14.94 27.08
N MET A 148 -9.23 14.31 25.89
CA MET A 148 -9.52 15.01 24.63
C MET A 148 -10.89 15.68 24.66
N ARG A 149 -11.91 15.01 25.19
CA ARG A 149 -13.26 15.58 25.33
C ARG A 149 -13.28 16.76 26.29
N ASP A 150 -12.67 16.62 27.47
CA ASP A 150 -12.66 17.65 28.52
C ASP A 150 -11.92 18.91 28.07
N HIS A 151 -10.90 18.79 27.22
CA HIS A 151 -10.10 19.90 26.68
C HIS A 151 -10.45 20.25 25.22
N GLN A 152 -11.52 19.71 24.67
CA GLN A 152 -11.99 19.96 23.30
C GLN A 152 -10.91 19.75 22.22
N ILE A 153 -10.08 18.71 22.38
CA ILE A 153 -9.05 18.32 21.42
C ILE A 153 -9.71 17.50 20.32
N THR A 154 -10.01 18.15 19.20
CA THR A 154 -10.74 17.57 18.06
C THR A 154 -9.88 17.38 16.80
N SER A 155 -8.62 17.81 16.84
CA SER A 155 -7.68 17.68 15.72
C SER A 155 -6.23 17.67 16.22
N CYS A 156 -5.30 17.18 15.41
CA CYS A 156 -3.87 17.27 15.70
C CYS A 156 -3.38 18.72 15.79
N GLY A 157 -3.95 19.63 14.98
CA GLY A 157 -3.66 21.06 15.09
C GLY A 157 -4.17 21.67 16.41
N ARG A 158 -5.38 21.28 16.88
CA ARG A 158 -5.90 21.71 18.20
C ARG A 158 -5.07 21.09 19.34
N LEU A 159 -4.64 19.84 19.20
CA LEU A 159 -3.73 19.19 20.15
C LEU A 159 -2.41 19.97 20.29
N ALA A 160 -1.79 20.36 19.17
CA ALA A 160 -0.56 21.15 19.19
C ALA A 160 -0.72 22.48 19.95
N ARG A 161 -1.81 23.19 19.69
CA ARG A 161 -2.13 24.44 20.40
C ARG A 161 -2.36 24.20 21.89
N HIS A 162 -3.12 23.16 22.25
CA HIS A 162 -3.36 22.82 23.66
C HIS A 162 -2.06 22.52 24.40
N LEU A 163 -1.15 21.77 23.79
CA LEU A 163 0.17 21.45 24.36
C LEU A 163 1.04 22.71 24.54
N ALA A 164 0.92 23.69 23.65
CA ALA A 164 1.68 24.94 23.72
C ALA A 164 1.18 25.91 24.79
N GLU A 165 -0.13 26.05 24.94
CA GLU A 165 -0.77 27.17 25.62
C GLU A 165 -1.51 26.79 26.91
N GLU A 166 -2.01 25.55 27.01
CA GLU A 166 -3.02 25.17 28.03
C GLU A 166 -2.58 23.96 28.88
N CYS A 167 -1.52 23.25 28.51
CA CYS A 167 -1.16 21.99 29.13
C CYS A 167 0.00 22.13 30.08
N ASP A 168 -0.22 21.86 31.37
CA ASP A 168 0.82 21.91 32.44
C ASP A 168 1.58 20.57 32.60
N LEU A 169 1.37 19.59 31.73
CA LEU A 169 2.06 18.30 31.82
C LEU A 169 3.53 18.44 31.41
N PRO A 170 4.42 17.59 31.97
CA PRO A 170 5.83 17.64 31.63
C PRO A 170 6.08 17.51 30.12
N GLU A 171 7.02 18.31 29.61
CA GLU A 171 7.41 18.39 28.19
C GLU A 171 6.30 18.78 27.19
N ALA A 172 5.14 19.23 27.65
CA ALA A 172 4.04 19.62 26.75
C ALA A 172 4.47 20.67 25.72
N THR A 173 5.09 21.76 26.17
CA THR A 173 5.60 22.83 25.29
C THR A 173 6.69 22.31 24.34
N ALA A 174 7.61 21.46 24.82
CA ALA A 174 8.66 20.90 23.97
C ALA A 174 8.09 19.96 22.89
N ILE A 175 6.99 19.26 23.17
CA ILE A 175 6.27 18.45 22.15
C ILE A 175 5.62 19.39 21.12
N ALA A 176 4.98 20.46 21.57
CA ALA A 176 4.35 21.44 20.68
C ALA A 176 5.37 22.10 19.74
N ASP A 177 6.54 22.52 20.27
CA ASP A 177 7.63 23.08 19.48
C ASP A 177 8.13 22.11 18.39
N ARG A 178 8.21 20.81 18.72
CA ARG A 178 8.58 19.79 17.72
C ARG A 178 7.49 19.59 16.68
N ILE A 179 6.22 19.63 17.06
CA ILE A 179 5.10 19.55 16.10
C ILE A 179 5.14 20.77 15.18
N ALA A 180 5.45 21.95 15.67
CA ALA A 180 5.50 23.19 14.90
C ALA A 180 6.48 23.12 13.71
N VAL A 181 7.53 22.32 13.80
CA VAL A 181 8.45 22.06 12.67
C VAL A 181 7.72 21.45 11.46
N PHE A 182 6.68 20.65 11.70
CA PHE A 182 5.91 19.95 10.66
C PHE A 182 4.58 20.66 10.36
N ALA A 183 4.03 21.38 11.33
CA ALA A 183 2.76 22.09 11.23
C ALA A 183 2.91 23.53 10.70
N ASP A 184 4.13 23.98 10.40
CA ASP A 184 4.38 25.30 9.82
C ASP A 184 4.01 25.29 8.33
N ILE A 185 2.76 25.67 8.07
CA ILE A 185 2.14 25.68 6.74
C ILE A 185 2.80 26.71 5.81
N GLU A 186 3.45 27.74 6.36
CA GLU A 186 4.09 28.80 5.56
C GLU A 186 5.43 28.37 4.96
N ASN A 187 6.17 27.47 5.66
CA ASN A 187 7.53 27.08 5.27
C ASN A 187 7.69 25.61 4.88
N SER A 188 6.85 24.75 5.39
CA SER A 188 6.96 23.34 5.06
C SER A 188 5.77 22.94 4.22
N ALA A 189 5.94 22.80 3.11
CA ALA A 189 5.22 21.91 2.28
C ALA A 189 3.77 21.60 2.70
N SER A 190 2.92 21.74 1.76
CA SER A 190 1.54 21.23 1.74
C SER A 190 1.36 19.81 2.31
N LEU A 191 2.43 18.99 2.38
CA LEU A 191 2.41 17.62 2.91
C LEU A 191 1.94 17.54 4.37
N ALA A 192 2.38 18.45 5.23
CA ALA A 192 1.97 18.47 6.64
C ALA A 192 0.54 19.00 6.84
N SER A 193 0.02 19.79 5.91
CA SER A 193 -1.33 20.35 6.01
C SER A 193 -2.41 19.27 5.91
N ALA A 194 -2.17 18.17 5.23
CA ALA A 194 -3.10 17.03 5.21
C ALA A 194 -3.43 16.48 6.61
N ILE A 195 -2.56 16.73 7.61
CA ILE A 195 -2.73 16.26 8.98
C ILE A 195 -3.09 17.43 9.94
N PHE A 196 -2.40 18.58 9.82
CA PHE A 196 -2.46 19.62 10.84
C PHE A 196 -3.36 20.80 10.49
N ASP A 197 -3.79 20.95 9.23
CA ASP A 197 -4.68 22.01 8.83
C ASP A 197 -6.11 21.76 9.36
N PRO A 198 -6.63 22.60 10.28
CA PRO A 198 -7.95 22.41 10.86
C PRO A 198 -9.09 22.75 9.88
N ASP A 199 -8.81 23.52 8.83
CA ASP A 199 -9.83 24.02 7.89
C ASP A 199 -10.15 23.00 6.79
N LEU A 200 -9.28 22.04 6.53
CA LEU A 200 -9.54 20.96 5.57
C LEU A 200 -10.68 20.05 6.06
N PRO A 201 -11.69 19.75 5.24
CA PRO A 201 -12.71 18.77 5.60
C PRO A 201 -12.10 17.37 5.81
N PRO A 202 -12.60 16.59 6.79
CA PRO A 202 -12.07 15.25 7.05
C PRO A 202 -12.38 14.31 5.89
N ALA A 203 -11.46 13.40 5.57
CA ALA A 203 -11.70 12.34 4.61
C ALA A 203 -12.77 11.35 5.12
N ASP A 204 -13.66 10.92 4.23
CA ASP A 204 -14.67 9.90 4.53
C ASP A 204 -14.09 8.50 4.33
N LEU A 205 -13.68 7.86 5.43
CA LEU A 205 -13.16 6.49 5.40
C LEU A 205 -14.25 5.44 5.10
N SER A 206 -15.53 5.82 5.02
CA SER A 206 -16.61 4.90 4.64
C SER A 206 -16.79 4.77 3.13
N ALA A 207 -16.05 5.54 2.33
CA ALA A 207 -16.06 5.45 0.87
C ALA A 207 -15.75 4.04 0.40
N ASP A 208 -16.26 3.67 -0.78
CA ASP A 208 -16.01 2.36 -1.37
C ASP A 208 -14.57 2.28 -1.91
N ILE A 209 -14.05 3.39 -2.43
CA ILE A 209 -12.66 3.53 -2.88
C ILE A 209 -12.04 4.77 -2.25
N LEU A 210 -10.90 4.59 -1.57
CA LEU A 210 -10.08 5.66 -1.03
C LEU A 210 -8.70 5.62 -1.71
N ILE A 211 -8.35 6.69 -2.42
CA ILE A 211 -7.02 6.87 -3.01
C ILE A 211 -6.25 7.88 -2.19
N ILE A 212 -5.04 7.51 -1.76
CA ILE A 212 -4.11 8.40 -1.07
C ILE A 212 -2.94 8.67 -2.01
N GLY A 213 -2.92 9.88 -2.58
CA GLY A 213 -1.82 10.37 -3.39
C GLY A 213 -0.59 10.61 -2.52
N THR A 214 0.50 9.93 -2.84
CA THR A 214 1.77 9.98 -2.11
C THR A 214 2.92 10.52 -2.95
N CYS A 215 2.61 11.08 -4.12
CA CYS A 215 3.60 11.72 -4.98
C CYS A 215 4.34 12.83 -4.24
N GLY A 216 5.67 12.86 -4.39
CA GLY A 216 6.53 13.85 -3.75
C GLY A 216 6.82 13.60 -2.27
N ILE A 217 6.26 12.55 -1.65
CA ILE A 217 6.64 12.14 -0.29
C ILE A 217 8.02 11.50 -0.32
N ALA A 218 9.01 12.19 0.27
CA ALA A 218 10.35 11.67 0.38
C ALA A 218 10.46 10.66 1.55
N LEU A 219 11.17 9.57 1.32
CA LEU A 219 11.48 8.55 2.32
C LEU A 219 12.99 8.46 2.59
N PRO A 220 13.40 8.04 3.79
CA PRO A 220 14.78 7.71 4.04
C PRO A 220 15.18 6.46 3.23
N ASN A 221 16.43 6.42 2.79
CA ASN A 221 17.00 5.23 2.15
C ASN A 221 17.47 4.21 3.22
N ALA A 222 17.85 3.01 2.77
CA ALA A 222 18.27 1.93 3.67
C ALA A 222 19.50 2.31 4.50
N GLU A 223 20.46 3.04 3.95
CA GLU A 223 21.66 3.47 4.67
C GLU A 223 21.32 4.48 5.77
N GLU A 224 20.45 5.44 5.48
CA GLU A 224 19.94 6.43 6.47
C GLU A 224 19.19 5.75 7.61
N MET A 225 18.51 4.63 7.33
CA MET A 225 17.77 3.88 8.35
C MET A 225 18.67 2.98 9.21
N LEU A 226 19.74 2.43 8.66
CA LEU A 226 20.67 1.54 9.38
C LEU A 226 21.71 2.29 10.22
N SER A 227 22.05 3.51 9.83
CA SER A 227 23.04 4.34 10.53
C SER A 227 22.36 5.23 11.56
N GLU A 228 22.59 5.00 12.86
CA GLU A 228 22.04 5.84 13.95
C GLU A 228 22.41 7.33 13.76
N HIS A 229 23.62 7.61 13.26
CA HIS A 229 24.07 8.97 13.01
C HIS A 229 23.26 9.64 11.90
N LEU A 230 23.08 8.98 10.75
CA LEU A 230 22.30 9.50 9.62
C LEU A 230 20.81 9.60 9.97
N PHE A 231 20.31 8.61 10.70
CA PHE A 231 18.93 8.62 11.17
C PHE A 231 18.59 9.85 12.03
N ARG A 232 19.50 10.25 12.91
CA ARG A 232 19.34 11.45 13.74
C ARG A 232 19.41 12.77 12.94
N GLN A 233 19.96 12.73 11.73
CA GLN A 233 20.12 13.88 10.84
C GLN A 233 19.11 13.88 9.70
N LEU A 234 18.10 13.00 9.73
CA LEU A 234 17.07 12.98 8.71
C LEU A 234 16.38 14.35 8.58
N PRO A 235 16.25 14.88 7.36
CA PRO A 235 15.54 16.12 7.15
C PRO A 235 14.04 15.94 7.46
N PRO A 236 13.33 16.99 7.92
CA PRO A 236 11.93 16.91 8.36
C PRO A 236 10.99 16.26 7.36
N HIS A 237 11.14 16.52 6.05
CA HIS A 237 10.28 15.93 5.02
C HIS A 237 10.39 14.40 4.93
N LYS A 238 11.59 13.82 5.16
CA LYS A 238 11.78 12.36 5.21
C LYS A 238 11.20 11.75 6.48
N VAL A 239 11.32 12.44 7.60
CA VAL A 239 10.72 12.03 8.88
C VAL A 239 9.20 12.02 8.75
N PHE A 240 8.63 13.07 8.15
CA PHE A 240 7.19 13.15 7.89
C PHE A 240 6.73 12.03 6.94
N GLY A 241 7.43 11.80 5.84
CA GLY A 241 7.11 10.71 4.91
C GLY A 241 7.04 9.35 5.59
N ARG A 242 8.04 9.02 6.43
CA ARG A 242 8.05 7.79 7.22
C ARG A 242 6.81 7.67 8.12
N ALA A 243 6.49 8.73 8.87
CA ALA A 243 5.33 8.73 9.76
C ALA A 243 4.00 8.62 8.99
N LEU A 244 3.91 9.28 7.83
CA LEU A 244 2.72 9.26 6.98
C LEU A 244 2.48 7.87 6.36
N TYR A 245 3.50 7.20 5.85
CA TYR A 245 3.34 5.83 5.34
C TYR A 245 2.93 4.84 6.44
N ALA A 246 3.46 5.00 7.67
CA ALA A 246 3.01 4.23 8.82
C ALA A 246 1.54 4.50 9.16
N LEU A 247 1.10 5.75 9.08
CA LEU A 247 -0.30 6.12 9.26
C LEU A 247 -1.18 5.51 8.15
N ILE A 248 -0.77 5.60 6.89
CA ILE A 248 -1.50 5.00 5.75
C ILE A 248 -1.69 3.49 5.94
N ALA A 249 -0.65 2.76 6.31
CA ALA A 249 -0.73 1.32 6.54
C ALA A 249 -1.72 0.97 7.69
N ARG A 250 -1.73 1.77 8.77
CA ARG A 250 -2.69 1.62 9.86
C ARG A 250 -4.12 1.95 9.45
N LEU A 251 -4.33 3.02 8.70
CA LEU A 251 -5.64 3.39 8.16
C LEU A 251 -6.16 2.30 7.21
N ALA A 252 -5.29 1.76 6.35
CA ALA A 252 -5.64 0.66 5.47
C ALA A 252 -6.16 -0.56 6.24
N ARG A 253 -5.47 -0.95 7.33
CA ARG A 253 -5.92 -2.03 8.19
C ARG A 253 -7.28 -1.73 8.82
N LEU A 254 -7.46 -0.53 9.38
CA LEU A 254 -8.73 -0.14 10.00
C LEU A 254 -9.89 -0.13 9.00
N VAL A 255 -9.68 0.43 7.81
CA VAL A 255 -10.69 0.50 6.75
C VAL A 255 -11.01 -0.89 6.21
N CYS A 256 -10.00 -1.68 5.84
CA CYS A 256 -10.22 -2.99 5.24
C CYS A 256 -10.79 -4.02 6.23
N PHE A 257 -10.53 -3.86 7.53
CA PHE A 257 -10.98 -4.82 8.55
C PHE A 257 -12.29 -4.41 9.24
N SER A 258 -12.85 -3.25 8.88
CA SER A 258 -14.05 -2.70 9.54
C SER A 258 -15.32 -3.50 9.27
N ASP A 259 -15.42 -4.19 8.14
CA ASP A 259 -16.57 -5.01 7.76
C ASP A 259 -16.11 -6.32 7.12
N ARG A 260 -16.20 -7.39 7.90
CA ARG A 260 -15.78 -8.74 7.47
C ARG A 260 -16.74 -9.41 6.46
N ALA A 261 -17.93 -8.84 6.26
CA ALA A 261 -18.90 -9.33 5.29
C ALA A 261 -18.62 -8.82 3.87
N ARG A 262 -17.77 -7.79 3.74
CA ARG A 262 -17.35 -7.20 2.46
C ARG A 262 -15.93 -7.61 2.13
N ASP A 263 -15.69 -7.90 0.85
CA ASP A 263 -14.32 -7.98 0.35
C ASP A 263 -13.65 -6.62 0.51
N ALA A 264 -12.39 -6.61 0.91
CA ALA A 264 -11.60 -5.39 1.00
C ALA A 264 -10.21 -5.60 0.40
N ALA A 265 -9.59 -4.53 -0.07
CA ALA A 265 -8.22 -4.58 -0.58
C ALA A 265 -7.42 -3.35 -0.19
N PHE A 266 -6.19 -3.58 0.26
CA PHE A 266 -5.14 -2.57 0.29
C PHE A 266 -4.21 -2.80 -0.89
N ILE A 267 -4.08 -1.79 -1.77
CA ILE A 267 -3.28 -1.87 -2.98
C ILE A 267 -2.12 -0.89 -2.88
N VAL A 268 -0.90 -1.39 -3.07
CA VAL A 268 0.34 -0.61 -2.97
C VAL A 268 1.18 -0.90 -4.21
N ASP A 269 1.08 -0.03 -5.22
CA ASP A 269 1.74 -0.20 -6.53
C ASP A 269 3.27 -0.21 -6.42
N GLU A 270 3.84 0.60 -5.53
CA GLU A 270 5.28 0.62 -5.24
C GLU A 270 5.56 0.23 -3.79
N PHE A 271 5.64 -1.08 -3.54
CA PHE A 271 5.69 -1.63 -2.19
C PHE A 271 6.94 -1.21 -1.40
N HIS A 272 8.04 -0.87 -2.08
CA HIS A 272 9.26 -0.39 -1.42
C HIS A 272 9.03 0.85 -0.53
N HIS A 273 8.03 1.68 -0.84
CA HIS A 273 7.68 2.81 0.02
C HIS A 273 7.15 2.36 1.40
N MET A 274 6.40 1.27 1.46
CA MET A 274 5.94 0.71 2.73
C MET A 274 7.07 0.02 3.50
N SER A 275 7.96 -0.69 2.80
CA SER A 275 9.06 -1.41 3.45
C SER A 275 10.21 -0.51 3.89
N SER A 276 10.32 0.71 3.35
CA SER A 276 11.35 1.69 3.74
C SER A 276 11.15 2.30 5.14
N SER A 277 9.97 2.12 5.75
CA SER A 277 9.69 2.55 7.12
C SER A 277 9.47 1.33 8.01
N PRO A 278 10.26 1.15 9.10
CA PRO A 278 10.04 0.04 10.03
C PRO A 278 8.63 0.01 10.61
N GLU A 279 8.06 1.17 10.90
CA GLU A 279 6.71 1.29 11.45
C GLU A 279 5.63 0.91 10.42
N ALA A 280 5.80 1.32 9.16
CA ALA A 280 4.90 0.90 8.09
C ALA A 280 5.07 -0.59 7.79
N SER A 281 6.30 -1.10 7.74
CA SER A 281 6.59 -2.53 7.57
C SER A 281 5.95 -3.38 8.68
N HIS A 282 6.02 -2.92 9.93
CA HIS A 282 5.34 -3.60 11.05
C HIS A 282 3.81 -3.59 10.89
N ALA A 283 3.22 -2.47 10.49
CA ALA A 283 1.77 -2.40 10.26
C ALA A 283 1.32 -3.30 9.09
N ILE A 284 2.15 -3.45 8.07
CA ILE A 284 1.94 -4.41 6.97
C ILE A 284 2.04 -5.86 7.46
N ASP A 285 3.02 -6.19 8.30
CA ASP A 285 3.14 -7.53 8.90
C ASP A 285 1.88 -7.90 9.69
N GLU A 286 1.37 -6.98 10.52
CA GLU A 286 0.09 -7.15 11.22
C GLU A 286 -1.07 -7.32 10.24
N TYR A 287 -1.13 -6.50 9.18
CA TYR A 287 -2.17 -6.59 8.15
C TYR A 287 -2.18 -7.98 7.51
N VAL A 288 -1.03 -8.46 7.03
CA VAL A 288 -0.90 -9.75 6.34
C VAL A 288 -1.32 -10.92 7.25
N ARG A 289 -0.90 -10.92 8.51
CA ARG A 289 -1.23 -11.98 9.49
C ARG A 289 -2.72 -12.07 9.79
N GLU A 290 -3.42 -10.94 9.77
CA GLU A 290 -4.83 -10.86 10.14
C GLU A 290 -5.78 -10.78 8.95
N SER A 291 -5.29 -10.43 7.75
CA SER A 291 -6.05 -10.16 6.53
C SER A 291 -7.05 -11.25 6.16
N ARG A 292 -6.65 -12.52 6.36
CA ARG A 292 -7.51 -13.68 6.12
C ARG A 292 -8.81 -13.63 6.93
N ARG A 293 -8.74 -13.27 8.23
CA ARG A 293 -9.91 -13.20 9.11
C ARG A 293 -10.83 -12.04 8.80
N ALA A 294 -10.36 -11.08 8.03
CA ALA A 294 -11.06 -9.86 7.69
C ALA A 294 -11.59 -9.84 6.24
N ASN A 295 -11.41 -10.93 5.47
CA ASN A 295 -11.68 -10.95 4.02
C ASN A 295 -11.00 -9.79 3.28
N ALA A 296 -9.78 -9.49 3.69
CA ALA A 296 -9.01 -8.37 3.17
C ALA A 296 -7.80 -8.86 2.38
N TRP A 297 -7.59 -8.31 1.18
CA TRP A 297 -6.43 -8.57 0.35
C TRP A 297 -5.33 -7.55 0.61
N LEU A 298 -4.07 -7.98 0.51
CA LEU A 298 -2.95 -7.09 0.23
C LEU A 298 -2.49 -7.36 -1.21
N ILE A 299 -2.50 -6.34 -2.05
CA ILE A 299 -2.09 -6.41 -3.45
C ILE A 299 -0.93 -5.45 -3.63
N THR A 300 0.21 -5.94 -4.12
CA THR A 300 1.44 -5.13 -4.16
C THR A 300 2.15 -5.23 -5.49
N GLY A 301 2.72 -4.11 -5.94
CA GLY A 301 3.68 -4.02 -7.02
C GLY A 301 5.11 -3.83 -6.50
N SER A 302 6.09 -4.48 -7.11
CA SER A 302 7.49 -4.39 -6.73
C SER A 302 8.41 -4.55 -7.95
N HIS A 303 9.62 -4.01 -7.83
CA HIS A 303 10.68 -4.18 -8.83
C HIS A 303 11.71 -5.24 -8.41
N ASP A 304 12.05 -5.29 -7.13
CA ASP A 304 13.01 -6.25 -6.56
C ASP A 304 12.38 -6.98 -5.37
N PRO A 305 12.04 -8.28 -5.52
CA PRO A 305 11.34 -9.02 -4.48
C PRO A 305 12.18 -9.25 -3.20
N GLU A 306 13.51 -9.14 -3.29
CA GLU A 306 14.37 -9.27 -2.12
C GLU A 306 14.48 -7.95 -1.34
N ALA A 307 14.70 -6.85 -2.06
CA ALA A 307 14.84 -5.52 -1.45
C ALA A 307 13.51 -4.98 -0.91
N ASP A 308 12.41 -5.19 -1.65
CA ASP A 308 11.11 -4.62 -1.31
C ASP A 308 10.37 -5.45 -0.25
N TYR A 309 10.68 -6.75 -0.11
CA TYR A 309 10.14 -7.61 0.95
C TYR A 309 11.29 -8.10 1.88
N PRO A 310 11.91 -7.21 2.67
CA PRO A 310 13.04 -7.57 3.52
C PRO A 310 12.65 -8.51 4.66
N ASN A 311 11.40 -8.47 5.10
CA ASN A 311 10.88 -9.36 6.12
C ASN A 311 10.52 -10.73 5.50
N GLU A 312 11.32 -11.75 5.82
CA GLU A 312 11.11 -13.12 5.34
C GLU A 312 9.73 -13.67 5.72
N THR A 313 9.21 -13.31 6.89
CA THR A 313 7.88 -13.74 7.32
C THR A 313 6.79 -13.19 6.40
N VAL A 314 6.86 -11.90 6.05
CA VAL A 314 5.91 -11.29 5.10
C VAL A 314 6.05 -11.96 3.73
N ARG A 315 7.28 -12.14 3.25
CA ARG A 315 7.57 -12.80 1.97
C ARG A 315 6.97 -14.21 1.89
N ASN A 316 7.08 -14.98 2.96
CA ASN A 316 6.52 -16.34 3.04
C ASN A 316 4.99 -16.36 3.16
N LEU A 317 4.38 -15.29 3.60
CA LEU A 317 2.91 -15.15 3.68
C LEU A 317 2.29 -14.69 2.35
N ILE A 318 3.10 -14.27 1.37
CA ILE A 318 2.59 -13.95 0.03
C ILE A 318 2.24 -15.27 -0.68
N GLN A 319 0.97 -15.45 -0.99
CA GLN A 319 0.44 -16.71 -1.52
C GLN A 319 0.39 -16.72 -3.06
N HIS A 320 0.04 -15.59 -3.66
CA HIS A 320 -0.03 -15.45 -5.11
C HIS A 320 1.13 -14.59 -5.58
N ARG A 321 2.10 -15.21 -6.25
CA ARG A 321 3.34 -14.55 -6.65
C ARG A 321 3.42 -14.50 -8.16
N ILE A 322 3.47 -13.33 -8.73
CA ILE A 322 3.51 -13.11 -10.17
C ILE A 322 4.82 -12.40 -10.52
N VAL A 323 5.62 -13.02 -11.42
CA VAL A 323 6.85 -12.45 -11.95
C VAL A 323 6.66 -12.16 -13.42
N LEU A 324 6.63 -10.89 -13.75
CA LEU A 324 6.52 -10.35 -15.10
C LEU A 324 7.92 -10.10 -15.71
N LEU A 325 7.98 -9.34 -16.80
CA LEU A 325 9.24 -9.00 -17.45
C LEU A 325 10.24 -8.35 -16.49
N CYS A 326 11.42 -8.94 -16.36
CA CYS A 326 12.56 -8.46 -15.57
C CYS A 326 13.60 -7.76 -16.45
N ASP A 327 14.31 -6.77 -15.91
CA ASP A 327 15.31 -5.99 -16.66
C ASP A 327 16.62 -6.75 -16.89
N ASN A 328 17.00 -7.61 -15.96
CA ASN A 328 18.29 -8.29 -15.99
C ASN A 328 18.23 -9.67 -15.31
N ILE A 329 19.28 -10.44 -15.51
CA ILE A 329 19.37 -11.83 -15.03
C ILE A 329 19.30 -11.93 -13.51
N ASN A 330 19.88 -10.97 -12.78
CA ASN A 330 19.86 -11.00 -11.31
C ASN A 330 18.43 -10.83 -10.78
N LEU A 331 17.67 -9.85 -11.29
CA LEU A 331 16.27 -9.67 -10.93
C LEU A 331 15.39 -10.86 -11.36
N ALA A 332 15.67 -11.46 -12.52
CA ALA A 332 14.96 -12.65 -12.97
C ALA A 332 15.23 -13.85 -12.05
N GLN A 333 16.47 -14.05 -11.61
CA GLN A 333 16.82 -15.09 -10.64
C GLN A 333 16.12 -14.90 -9.30
N LYS A 334 16.19 -13.68 -8.73
CA LYS A 334 15.47 -13.33 -7.50
C LYS A 334 13.95 -13.53 -7.65
N GLY A 335 13.40 -13.18 -8.82
CA GLY A 335 12.00 -13.39 -9.14
C GLY A 335 11.62 -14.87 -9.13
N VAL A 336 12.42 -15.74 -9.75
CA VAL A 336 12.17 -17.18 -9.78
C VAL A 336 12.33 -17.81 -8.39
N GLU A 337 13.33 -17.38 -7.61
CA GLU A 337 13.45 -17.78 -6.19
C GLU A 337 12.23 -17.33 -5.37
N PHE A 338 11.72 -16.13 -5.64
CA PHE A 338 10.51 -15.61 -5.00
C PHE A 338 9.27 -16.46 -5.33
N LEU A 339 9.19 -17.07 -6.53
CA LEU A 339 8.14 -18.04 -6.87
C LEU A 339 8.23 -19.34 -6.06
N GLY A 340 9.34 -19.57 -5.36
CA GLY A 340 9.58 -20.77 -4.56
C GLY A 340 10.37 -21.85 -5.28
N VAL A 341 11.00 -21.56 -6.40
CA VAL A 341 11.85 -22.52 -7.15
C VAL A 341 13.30 -22.35 -6.69
N ASP A 342 13.84 -23.38 -6.06
CA ASP A 342 15.21 -23.39 -5.53
C ASP A 342 16.21 -23.86 -6.62
N PRO A 343 17.21 -23.03 -6.99
CA PRO A 343 18.22 -23.39 -7.98
C PRO A 343 19.06 -24.61 -7.60
N LYS A 344 19.11 -24.99 -6.32
CA LYS A 344 19.88 -26.19 -5.87
C LYS A 344 19.12 -27.50 -6.05
N THR A 345 17.79 -27.43 -5.89
CA THR A 345 16.93 -28.63 -6.00
C THR A 345 16.42 -28.86 -7.42
N SER A 346 16.22 -27.81 -8.20
CA SER A 346 15.68 -27.87 -9.57
C SER A 346 16.45 -26.96 -10.53
N PRO A 347 17.75 -27.19 -10.78
CA PRO A 347 18.60 -26.24 -11.52
C PRO A 347 18.19 -26.04 -12.99
N GLU A 348 17.69 -27.07 -13.67
CA GLU A 348 17.24 -26.99 -15.08
C GLU A 348 15.95 -26.18 -15.18
N GLU A 349 14.95 -26.51 -14.37
CA GLU A 349 13.67 -25.77 -14.28
C GLU A 349 13.91 -24.30 -13.92
N PHE A 350 14.76 -24.06 -12.93
CA PHE A 350 15.13 -22.70 -12.53
C PHE A 350 15.71 -21.90 -13.70
N ALA A 351 16.65 -22.48 -14.44
CA ALA A 351 17.28 -21.82 -15.58
C ALA A 351 16.29 -21.52 -16.71
N ASP A 352 15.32 -22.38 -16.95
CA ASP A 352 14.30 -22.16 -17.97
C ASP A 352 13.30 -21.10 -17.55
N LEU A 353 12.86 -21.09 -16.29
CA LEU A 353 11.98 -20.04 -15.76
C LEU A 353 12.67 -18.66 -15.75
N VAL A 354 13.96 -18.59 -15.47
CA VAL A 354 14.75 -17.35 -15.58
C VAL A 354 14.73 -16.81 -17.02
N LYS A 355 14.88 -17.66 -18.03
CA LYS A 355 14.79 -17.24 -19.44
C LYS A 355 13.41 -16.67 -19.78
N ILE A 356 12.35 -17.31 -19.26
CA ILE A 356 10.98 -16.83 -19.45
C ILE A 356 10.79 -15.46 -18.77
N ALA A 357 11.26 -15.29 -17.52
CA ALA A 357 11.18 -14.01 -16.80
C ALA A 357 11.93 -12.86 -17.50
N LEU A 358 13.01 -13.19 -18.24
CA LEU A 358 13.75 -12.23 -19.06
C LEU A 358 13.05 -11.90 -20.39
N ASN A 359 12.28 -12.83 -20.94
CA ASN A 359 11.61 -12.64 -22.22
C ASN A 359 10.25 -13.36 -22.28
N PRO A 360 9.24 -12.88 -21.54
CA PRO A 360 7.95 -13.56 -21.40
C PRO A 360 7.00 -13.39 -22.59
N GLY A 361 7.41 -12.69 -23.66
CA GLY A 361 6.59 -12.49 -24.87
C GLY A 361 5.78 -11.18 -24.88
N GLY A 362 5.97 -10.30 -23.91
CA GLY A 362 5.40 -8.95 -23.91
C GLY A 362 4.84 -8.50 -22.55
N PRO A 363 4.31 -7.26 -22.46
CA PRO A 363 3.71 -6.75 -21.24
C PRO A 363 2.53 -7.61 -20.78
N GLY A 364 2.47 -7.87 -19.48
CA GLY A 364 1.45 -8.70 -18.86
C GLY A 364 1.69 -10.21 -19.02
N CYS A 365 2.73 -10.65 -19.72
CA CYS A 365 3.17 -12.03 -19.76
C CYS A 365 4.22 -12.29 -18.67
N GLY A 366 4.27 -13.51 -18.15
CA GLY A 366 5.20 -13.87 -17.08
C GLY A 366 4.91 -15.22 -16.45
N LEU A 367 5.36 -15.36 -15.22
CA LEU A 367 5.22 -16.56 -14.41
C LEU A 367 4.29 -16.29 -13.22
N TYR A 368 3.55 -17.30 -12.83
CA TYR A 368 2.67 -17.24 -11.66
C TYR A 368 2.88 -18.48 -10.80
N ALA A 369 3.15 -18.25 -9.52
CA ALA A 369 3.08 -19.29 -8.50
C ALA A 369 1.77 -19.12 -7.73
N ASP A 370 0.93 -20.14 -7.75
CA ASP A 370 -0.36 -20.16 -7.07
C ASP A 370 -0.22 -20.48 -5.57
N GLN A 371 -1.34 -20.44 -4.85
CA GLN A 371 -1.42 -20.72 -3.41
C GLN A 371 -1.00 -22.14 -3.01
N HIS A 372 -0.80 -23.03 -3.96
CA HIS A 372 -0.30 -24.40 -3.75
C HIS A 372 1.18 -24.55 -4.12
N GLY A 373 1.81 -23.50 -4.63
CA GLY A 373 3.20 -23.50 -5.09
C GLY A 373 3.38 -24.05 -6.51
N ASN A 374 2.28 -24.23 -7.27
CA ASN A 374 2.41 -24.60 -8.68
C ASN A 374 2.85 -23.37 -9.49
N VAL A 375 3.89 -23.51 -10.30
CA VAL A 375 4.42 -22.45 -11.15
C VAL A 375 4.07 -22.70 -12.60
N GLY A 376 3.63 -21.68 -13.32
CA GLY A 376 3.34 -21.78 -14.75
C GLY A 376 3.35 -20.45 -15.46
N GLU A 377 3.43 -20.52 -16.80
CA GLU A 377 3.41 -19.35 -17.66
C GLU A 377 1.99 -18.79 -17.79
N ILE A 378 1.90 -17.48 -17.70
CA ILE A 378 0.62 -16.78 -17.79
C ILE A 378 0.69 -15.55 -18.69
N ARG A 379 -0.48 -15.14 -19.16
CA ARG A 379 -0.76 -13.81 -19.69
C ARG A 379 -1.89 -13.19 -18.89
N LEU A 380 -1.60 -12.11 -18.16
CA LEU A 380 -2.58 -11.35 -17.36
C LEU A 380 -3.73 -10.84 -18.24
N LEU A 381 -4.92 -10.90 -17.71
CA LEU A 381 -6.08 -10.35 -18.38
C LEU A 381 -6.11 -8.83 -18.22
N ARG A 382 -6.48 -8.12 -19.26
CA ARG A 382 -6.76 -6.67 -19.22
C ARG A 382 -8.20 -6.41 -18.77
N PRO A 383 -8.55 -5.21 -18.27
CA PRO A 383 -9.93 -4.85 -18.02
C PRO A 383 -10.81 -5.12 -19.24
N ALA A 384 -11.93 -5.83 -19.05
CA ALA A 384 -12.84 -6.18 -20.15
C ALA A 384 -13.62 -4.97 -20.64
N TYR A 385 -14.02 -4.07 -19.71
CA TYR A 385 -14.73 -2.84 -20.02
C TYR A 385 -13.77 -1.80 -20.61
N ALA A 386 -14.09 -1.28 -21.80
CA ALA A 386 -13.18 -0.40 -22.55
C ALA A 386 -12.78 0.85 -21.78
N PRO A 387 -13.68 1.62 -21.13
CA PRO A 387 -13.27 2.79 -20.33
C PRO A 387 -12.28 2.46 -19.23
N HIS A 388 -12.43 1.34 -18.53
CA HIS A 388 -11.46 0.91 -17.51
C HIS A 388 -10.11 0.56 -18.15
N ARG A 389 -10.10 -0.03 -19.33
CA ARG A 389 -8.87 -0.41 -20.03
C ARG A 389 -8.09 0.81 -20.51
N GLU A 390 -8.79 1.82 -21.04
CA GLU A 390 -8.21 3.10 -21.46
C GLU A 390 -7.64 3.86 -20.25
N ALA A 391 -8.45 4.01 -19.20
CA ALA A 391 -8.02 4.69 -17.96
C ALA A 391 -6.94 3.94 -17.17
N ALA A 392 -6.78 2.63 -17.37
CA ALA A 392 -5.73 1.84 -16.73
C ALA A 392 -4.38 1.92 -17.47
N SER A 393 -4.36 2.42 -18.71
CA SER A 393 -3.13 2.54 -19.50
C SER A 393 -2.31 3.72 -18.99
N SER A 394 -1.03 3.46 -18.71
CA SER A 394 -0.03 4.51 -18.37
C SER A 394 0.66 5.09 -19.60
N ASN A 395 0.36 4.57 -20.79
CA ASN A 395 0.92 5.13 -22.02
C ASN A 395 0.09 6.36 -22.45
N PRO A 396 0.74 7.45 -22.85
CA PRO A 396 0.02 8.54 -23.51
C PRO A 396 -0.74 7.99 -24.73
N PRO A 397 -1.94 8.53 -25.05
CA PRO A 397 -2.70 8.09 -26.22
C PRO A 397 -1.77 8.15 -27.45
N GLU A 398 -1.72 7.05 -28.21
CA GLU A 398 -1.04 7.05 -29.49
C GLU A 398 -1.59 8.24 -30.29
N HIS A 399 -0.73 9.20 -30.61
CA HIS A 399 -1.08 10.19 -31.61
C HIS A 399 -1.34 9.41 -32.89
N ASP A 400 -2.60 9.31 -33.29
CA ASP A 400 -2.98 8.89 -34.62
C ASP A 400 -2.11 9.71 -35.59
N GLN A 401 -1.11 9.07 -36.16
CA GLN A 401 -0.44 9.62 -37.32
C GLN A 401 -1.50 9.60 -38.42
N GLU A 402 -2.31 10.66 -38.49
CA GLU A 402 -3.06 10.97 -39.67
C GLU A 402 -2.06 10.97 -40.82
N THR A 403 -2.11 9.91 -41.59
CA THR A 403 -1.46 9.80 -42.86
C THR A 403 -1.99 10.93 -43.74
N ALA A 404 -1.13 11.93 -43.97
CA ALA A 404 -1.29 12.89 -45.03
C ALA A 404 -0.96 12.24 -46.39
#